data_11bb32494f18227378d6161e55ef972d
#
_entry.id   11bb32494f18227378d6161e55ef972d
#
_cell.length_a   1.000
_cell.length_b   1.000
_cell.length_c   1.000
_cell.angle_alpha   90.00
_cell.angle_beta   90.00
_cell.angle_gamma   90.00
#
_symmetry.space_group_name_H-M   'P 1'
#
loop_
_entity.id
_entity.type
_entity.pdbx_description
1 polymer ?
#
loop_
_entity_poly.entity_id
_entity_poly.type
_entity_poly.pdbx_seq_one_letter_code
_entity_poly.pdbx_strand_id
1 'polypeptide(L)'
;MNTKIYDYDEYYNQLDDYSKNQWDQLHAALSDFEGRSYDYPYLDTVGLVTDCKARNVDNEDTFYAQPYFNNDTNQPATLAEKILYRNDLKRLPFGQSYGAKWYEDKTPLRLPAGYCDNAYKTDIAKFYNQLQDSMPNYGKMPLPTQLSMLETHYNTGSLNNEDSWPR
;
A
#
# COMPACT_ATOMS: atom_id res chain seq x y z
N MET A 1 14.16 17.68 3.60
CA MET A 1 12.73 17.42 3.36
C MET A 1 12.16 16.73 4.58
N ASN A 2 11.28 17.40 5.31
CA ASN A 2 10.57 16.76 6.42
C ASN A 2 9.55 15.78 5.85
N THR A 3 9.92 14.52 5.77
CA THR A 3 8.95 13.47 5.49
C THR A 3 8.10 13.30 6.75
N LYS A 4 6.90 13.87 6.76
CA LYS A 4 5.96 13.67 7.84
C LYS A 4 5.55 12.18 7.83
N ILE A 5 6.01 11.44 8.81
CA ILE A 5 5.60 10.05 9.01
C ILE A 5 4.27 10.11 9.74
N TYR A 6 3.23 9.61 9.08
CA TYR A 6 1.91 9.51 9.69
C TYR A 6 1.81 8.14 10.35
N ASP A 7 1.81 8.12 11.67
CA ASP A 7 1.45 6.94 12.44
C ASP A 7 -0.07 6.85 12.52
N TYR A 8 -0.64 5.72 12.13
CA TYR A 8 -2.08 5.52 12.14
C TYR A 8 -2.67 5.70 13.53
N ASP A 9 -2.06 5.07 14.55
CA ASP A 9 -2.60 5.11 15.91
C ASP A 9 -2.50 6.52 16.50
N GLU A 10 -1.39 7.20 16.27
CA GLU A 10 -1.24 8.59 16.70
C GLU A 10 -2.28 9.48 16.03
N TYR A 11 -2.46 9.36 14.73
CA TYR A 11 -3.44 10.13 13.98
C TYR A 11 -4.87 9.82 14.44
N TYR A 12 -5.22 8.53 14.52
CA TYR A 12 -6.55 8.08 14.87
C TYR A 12 -6.95 8.55 16.28
N ASN A 13 -6.04 8.45 17.24
CA ASN A 13 -6.31 8.85 18.63
C ASN A 13 -6.50 10.35 18.82
N GLN A 14 -6.04 11.18 17.88
CA GLN A 14 -6.26 12.63 17.89
C GLN A 14 -7.62 13.03 17.31
N LEU A 15 -8.33 12.13 16.66
CA LEU A 15 -9.64 12.42 16.08
C LEU A 15 -10.72 12.49 17.16
N ASP A 16 -11.72 13.36 16.95
CA ASP A 16 -12.96 13.33 17.72
C ASP A 16 -13.82 12.10 17.33
N ASP A 17 -14.86 11.82 18.11
CA ASP A 17 -15.71 10.64 17.90
C ASP A 17 -16.39 10.63 16.53
N TYR A 18 -16.80 11.79 16.02
CA TYR A 18 -17.39 11.92 14.69
C TYR A 18 -16.40 11.56 13.60
N SER A 19 -15.20 12.12 13.68
CA SER A 19 -14.13 11.86 12.70
C SER A 19 -13.65 10.42 12.74
N LYS A 20 -13.58 9.80 13.93
CA LYS A 20 -13.28 8.37 14.08
C LYS A 20 -14.33 7.50 13.38
N ASN A 21 -15.61 7.82 13.55
CA ASN A 21 -16.68 7.08 12.91
C ASN A 21 -16.62 7.21 11.38
N GLN A 22 -16.36 8.39 10.84
CA GLN A 22 -16.14 8.58 9.40
C GLN A 22 -14.94 7.80 8.90
N TRP A 23 -13.84 7.85 9.63
CA TRP A 23 -12.63 7.12 9.30
C TRP A 23 -12.86 5.61 9.24
N ASP A 24 -13.53 5.06 10.26
CA ASP A 24 -13.85 3.64 10.32
C ASP A 24 -14.71 3.19 9.13
N GLN A 25 -15.67 4.01 8.71
CA GLN A 25 -16.50 3.74 7.53
C GLN A 25 -15.68 3.79 6.23
N LEU A 26 -14.83 4.78 6.06
CA LEU A 26 -13.95 4.90 4.90
C LEU A 26 -12.96 3.73 4.82
N HIS A 27 -12.35 3.38 5.94
CA HIS A 27 -11.40 2.28 6.02
C HIS A 27 -12.08 0.93 5.70
N ALA A 28 -13.26 0.67 6.25
CA ALA A 28 -14.00 -0.54 5.98
C ALA A 28 -14.39 -0.65 4.49
N ALA A 29 -14.91 0.43 3.90
CA ALA A 29 -15.29 0.46 2.50
C ALA A 29 -14.08 0.24 1.56
N LEU A 30 -12.95 0.86 1.85
CA LEU A 30 -11.72 0.67 1.08
C LEU A 30 -11.16 -0.75 1.23
N SER A 31 -11.20 -1.31 2.42
CA SER A 31 -10.75 -2.69 2.66
C SER A 31 -11.55 -3.70 1.86
N ASP A 32 -12.87 -3.53 1.77
CA ASP A 32 -13.73 -4.36 0.94
C ASP A 32 -13.42 -4.20 -0.55
N PHE A 33 -13.10 -2.98 -0.96
CA PHE A 33 -12.83 -2.64 -2.36
C PHE A 33 -11.49 -3.19 -2.87
N GLU A 34 -10.42 -3.11 -2.06
CA GLU A 34 -9.06 -3.53 -2.45
C GLU A 34 -8.85 -5.05 -2.46
N GLY A 35 -9.79 -5.83 -1.94
CA GLY A 35 -9.79 -7.29 -2.05
C GLY A 35 -8.75 -7.97 -1.15
N ARG A 36 -8.10 -9.03 -1.69
CA ARG A 36 -7.20 -9.88 -0.91
C ARG A 36 -5.85 -9.23 -0.64
N SER A 37 -5.27 -9.57 0.52
CA SER A 37 -3.92 -9.19 0.91
C SER A 37 -2.96 -10.37 0.73
N TYR A 38 -1.74 -10.09 0.24
CA TYR A 38 -0.70 -11.07 0.02
C TYR A 38 0.58 -10.64 0.75
N ASP A 39 1.13 -11.50 1.57
CA ASP A 39 2.31 -11.22 2.40
C ASP A 39 3.65 -11.43 1.65
N TYR A 40 3.61 -11.48 0.33
CA TYR A 40 4.78 -11.65 -0.54
C TYR A 40 4.72 -10.67 -1.72
N PRO A 41 5.87 -10.31 -2.29
CA PRO A 41 5.88 -9.48 -3.49
C PRO A 41 5.46 -10.27 -4.73
N TYR A 42 4.73 -9.62 -5.60
CA TYR A 42 4.28 -10.15 -6.89
C TYR A 42 4.31 -9.04 -7.94
N LEU A 43 4.16 -9.41 -9.22
CA LEU A 43 4.00 -8.43 -10.29
C LEU A 43 2.51 -8.19 -10.55
N ASP A 44 2.13 -6.93 -10.67
CA ASP A 44 0.79 -6.57 -11.12
C ASP A 44 0.63 -6.77 -12.63
N THR A 45 -0.53 -6.41 -13.18
CA THR A 45 -0.85 -6.63 -14.60
C THR A 45 0.03 -5.84 -15.56
N VAL A 46 0.73 -4.81 -15.10
CA VAL A 46 1.67 -3.99 -15.89
C VAL A 46 3.13 -4.23 -15.53
N GLY A 47 3.41 -5.19 -14.65
CA GLY A 47 4.76 -5.61 -14.30
C GLY A 47 5.41 -4.81 -13.17
N LEU A 48 4.64 -4.08 -12.39
CA LEU A 48 5.13 -3.37 -11.21
C LEU A 48 5.13 -4.29 -9.98
N VAL A 49 6.19 -4.21 -9.17
CA VAL A 49 6.27 -4.98 -7.93
C VAL A 49 5.27 -4.44 -6.92
N THR A 50 4.45 -5.34 -6.43
CA THR A 50 3.29 -5.05 -5.57
C THR A 50 3.27 -6.03 -4.41
N ASP A 51 2.77 -5.65 -3.26
CA ASP A 51 2.53 -6.54 -2.12
C ASP A 51 1.25 -6.16 -1.39
N CYS A 52 0.96 -6.84 -0.31
CA CYS A 52 -0.19 -6.58 0.56
C CYS A 52 -1.50 -6.43 -0.24
N LYS A 53 -2.22 -5.33 -0.02
CA LYS A 53 -3.47 -4.99 -0.74
C LYS A 53 -3.13 -4.07 -1.92
N ALA A 54 -2.58 -4.64 -2.98
CA ALA A 54 -2.20 -3.91 -4.19
C ALA A 54 -1.28 -2.69 -3.91
N ARG A 55 -0.43 -2.79 -2.89
CA ARG A 55 0.50 -1.72 -2.53
C ARG A 55 1.69 -1.73 -3.49
N ASN A 56 1.92 -0.62 -4.20
CA ASN A 56 3.05 -0.48 -5.11
C ASN A 56 4.36 -0.30 -4.32
N VAL A 57 5.27 -1.24 -4.48
CA VAL A 57 6.61 -1.22 -3.89
C VAL A 57 7.69 -1.37 -4.97
N ASP A 58 7.38 -1.00 -6.21
CA ASP A 58 8.27 -1.19 -7.36
C ASP A 58 9.56 -0.35 -7.28
N ASN A 59 9.50 0.81 -6.64
CA ASN A 59 10.71 1.61 -6.39
C ASN A 59 11.69 0.79 -5.54
N GLU A 60 12.96 0.77 -5.96
CA GLU A 60 14.01 -0.05 -5.30
C GLU A 60 14.18 0.31 -3.82
N ASP A 61 14.27 1.60 -3.49
CA ASP A 61 14.43 2.04 -2.11
C ASP A 61 13.22 1.67 -1.26
N THR A 62 12.02 1.82 -1.80
CA THR A 62 10.78 1.41 -1.14
C THR A 62 10.75 -0.10 -0.90
N PHE A 63 11.14 -0.89 -1.90
CA PHE A 63 11.18 -2.36 -1.78
C PHE A 63 12.19 -2.81 -0.73
N TYR A 64 13.41 -2.26 -0.78
CA TYR A 64 14.47 -2.64 0.15
C TYR A 64 14.18 -2.21 1.61
N ALA A 65 13.36 -1.18 1.80
CA ALA A 65 12.91 -0.74 3.11
C ALA A 65 11.84 -1.65 3.75
N GLN A 66 11.23 -2.55 2.95
CA GLN A 66 10.20 -3.43 3.50
C GLN A 66 10.83 -4.50 4.41
N PRO A 67 10.16 -4.89 5.51
CA PRO A 67 10.69 -5.83 6.48
C PRO A 67 10.52 -7.29 6.04
N TYR A 68 10.89 -7.59 4.81
CA TYR A 68 10.84 -8.97 4.32
C TYR A 68 11.75 -9.89 5.12
N PHE A 69 11.28 -11.08 5.40
CA PHE A 69 12.11 -12.18 5.85
C PHE A 69 12.18 -13.27 4.77
N ASN A 70 13.24 -14.08 4.84
CA ASN A 70 13.40 -15.21 3.95
C ASN A 70 12.69 -16.42 4.56
N ASN A 71 11.65 -16.90 3.90
CA ASN A 71 10.84 -18.03 4.40
C ASN A 71 11.61 -19.35 4.44
N ASP A 72 12.64 -19.50 3.61
CA ASP A 72 13.48 -20.72 3.59
C ASP A 72 14.43 -20.80 4.79
N THR A 73 14.93 -19.65 5.26
CA THR A 73 15.85 -19.56 6.39
C THR A 73 15.19 -19.12 7.69
N ASN A 74 13.97 -18.60 7.59
CA ASN A 74 13.23 -17.97 8.69
C ASN A 74 14.02 -16.84 9.38
N GLN A 75 14.82 -16.11 8.61
CA GLN A 75 15.62 -14.98 9.07
C GLN A 75 15.24 -13.71 8.30
N PRO A 76 15.45 -12.52 8.90
CA PRO A 76 15.29 -11.28 8.13
C PRO A 76 16.10 -11.33 6.84
N ALA A 77 15.47 -10.95 5.73
CA ALA A 77 16.16 -10.90 4.44
C ALA A 77 17.25 -9.83 4.46
N THR A 78 18.45 -10.22 4.03
CA THR A 78 19.55 -9.26 3.83
C THR A 78 19.28 -8.36 2.64
N LEU A 79 19.97 -7.23 2.55
CA LEU A 79 19.88 -6.36 1.37
C LEU A 79 20.25 -7.12 0.09
N ALA A 80 21.29 -7.95 0.14
CA ALA A 80 21.72 -8.77 -1.00
C ALA A 80 20.61 -9.75 -1.44
N GLU A 81 19.92 -10.39 -0.50
CA GLU A 81 18.78 -11.25 -0.79
C GLU A 81 17.60 -10.48 -1.41
N LYS A 82 17.28 -9.31 -0.87
CA LYS A 82 16.22 -8.45 -1.42
C LYS A 82 16.52 -8.02 -2.85
N ILE A 83 17.76 -7.65 -3.14
CA ILE A 83 18.22 -7.30 -4.49
C ILE A 83 18.08 -8.49 -5.44
N LEU A 84 18.59 -9.66 -5.01
CA LEU A 84 18.53 -10.89 -5.81
C LEU A 84 17.08 -11.26 -6.14
N TYR A 85 16.24 -11.38 -5.13
CA TYR A 85 14.87 -11.86 -5.32
C TYR A 85 13.98 -10.85 -6.04
N ARG A 86 14.24 -9.53 -5.87
CA ARG A 86 13.56 -8.52 -6.67
C ARG A 86 13.93 -8.64 -8.15
N ASN A 87 15.21 -8.81 -8.45
CA ASN A 87 15.67 -8.99 -9.83
C ASN A 87 15.10 -10.26 -10.46
N ASP A 88 15.06 -11.36 -9.72
CA ASP A 88 14.44 -12.60 -10.19
C ASP A 88 12.95 -12.40 -10.48
N LEU A 89 12.23 -11.72 -9.58
CA LEU A 89 10.81 -11.42 -9.75
C LEU A 89 10.56 -10.58 -11.01
N LYS A 90 11.36 -9.54 -11.24
CA LYS A 90 11.22 -8.65 -12.41
C LYS A 90 11.44 -9.35 -13.75
N ARG A 91 12.04 -10.54 -13.77
CA ARG A 91 12.23 -11.36 -14.98
C ARG A 91 11.07 -12.29 -15.26
N LEU A 92 10.14 -12.44 -14.33
CA LEU A 92 8.99 -13.32 -14.49
C LEU A 92 7.95 -12.70 -15.43
N PRO A 93 7.14 -13.54 -16.09
CA PRO A 93 6.03 -13.03 -16.88
C PRO A 93 5.00 -12.32 -15.99
N PHE A 94 4.27 -11.38 -16.58
CA PHE A 94 3.20 -10.65 -15.92
C PHE A 94 2.03 -10.43 -16.88
N GLY A 95 0.91 -9.96 -16.37
CA GLY A 95 -0.30 -9.69 -17.13
C GLY A 95 -1.51 -10.44 -16.58
N GLN A 96 -2.60 -10.41 -17.32
CA GLN A 96 -3.90 -10.94 -16.90
C GLN A 96 -3.87 -12.46 -16.58
N SER A 97 -2.96 -13.21 -17.21
CA SER A 97 -2.84 -14.66 -16.99
C SER A 97 -2.06 -15.04 -15.72
N TYR A 98 -1.45 -14.06 -15.05
CA TYR A 98 -0.59 -14.27 -13.89
C TYR A 98 -1.11 -13.47 -12.71
N GLY A 99 -2.02 -14.07 -11.93
CA GLY A 99 -2.53 -13.46 -10.70
C GLY A 99 -1.49 -13.48 -9.57
N ALA A 100 -1.73 -12.70 -8.53
CA ALA A 100 -0.81 -12.60 -7.39
C ALA A 100 -0.45 -13.98 -6.81
N LYS A 101 -1.40 -14.89 -6.72
CA LYS A 101 -1.17 -16.24 -6.19
C LYS A 101 -0.16 -17.06 -7.01
N TRP A 102 -0.04 -16.81 -8.29
CA TRP A 102 0.94 -17.50 -9.14
C TRP A 102 2.39 -17.23 -8.69
N TYR A 103 2.64 -16.07 -8.05
CA TYR A 103 3.98 -15.69 -7.59
C TYR A 103 4.34 -16.22 -6.20
N GLU A 104 3.40 -16.84 -5.48
CA GLU A 104 3.58 -17.26 -4.08
C GLU A 104 4.81 -18.16 -3.90
N ASP A 105 5.04 -19.10 -4.82
CA ASP A 105 6.17 -20.03 -4.81
C ASP A 105 7.38 -19.58 -5.66
N LYS A 106 7.33 -18.36 -6.20
CA LYS A 106 8.40 -17.81 -7.04
C LYS A 106 9.42 -16.97 -6.25
N THR A 107 9.15 -16.69 -5.00
CA THR A 107 10.02 -15.93 -4.13
C THR A 107 9.92 -16.45 -2.70
N PRO A 108 11.05 -16.50 -1.96
CA PRO A 108 11.01 -16.84 -0.53
C PRO A 108 10.72 -15.64 0.36
N LEU A 109 10.58 -14.44 -0.19
CA LEU A 109 10.33 -13.24 0.61
C LEU A 109 8.90 -13.24 1.15
N ARG A 110 8.78 -12.95 2.45
CA ARG A 110 7.49 -12.83 3.15
C ARG A 110 7.52 -11.63 4.09
N LEU A 111 6.37 -11.00 4.26
CA LEU A 111 6.18 -9.95 5.26
C LEU A 111 5.73 -10.57 6.60
N PRO A 112 6.09 -9.96 7.74
CA PRO A 112 5.62 -10.41 9.04
C PRO A 112 4.09 -10.43 9.15
N ALA A 113 3.56 -11.33 9.96
CA ALA A 113 2.13 -11.41 10.23
C ALA A 113 1.59 -10.05 10.73
N GLY A 114 0.45 -9.62 10.19
CA GLY A 114 -0.18 -8.35 10.54
C GLY A 114 0.42 -7.11 9.89
N TYR A 115 1.57 -7.22 9.24
CA TYR A 115 2.23 -6.08 8.61
C TYR A 115 1.37 -5.45 7.52
N CYS A 116 0.76 -6.25 6.66
CA CYS A 116 -0.08 -5.75 5.57
C CYS A 116 -1.28 -4.95 6.05
N ASP A 117 -1.95 -5.40 7.10
CA ASP A 117 -3.09 -4.67 7.66
C ASP A 117 -2.65 -3.32 8.24
N ASN A 118 -1.53 -3.31 8.98
CA ASN A 118 -0.99 -2.08 9.54
C ASN A 118 -0.48 -1.12 8.46
N ALA A 119 0.21 -1.63 7.43
CA ALA A 119 0.68 -0.84 6.30
C ALA A 119 -0.48 -0.20 5.53
N TYR A 120 -1.55 -0.95 5.30
CA TYR A 120 -2.75 -0.46 4.63
C TYR A 120 -3.40 0.68 5.42
N LYS A 121 -3.60 0.50 6.72
CA LYS A 121 -4.14 1.55 7.60
C LYS A 121 -3.28 2.81 7.61
N THR A 122 -1.98 2.63 7.68
CA THR A 122 -1.01 3.74 7.69
C THR A 122 -1.03 4.51 6.36
N ASP A 123 -1.05 3.81 5.23
CA ASP A 123 -1.11 4.44 3.91
C ASP A 123 -2.40 5.24 3.72
N ILE A 124 -3.54 4.69 4.15
CA ILE A 124 -4.83 5.39 4.09
C ILE A 124 -4.84 6.62 4.98
N ALA A 125 -4.31 6.52 6.20
CA ALA A 125 -4.18 7.67 7.10
C ALA A 125 -3.32 8.77 6.48
N LYS A 126 -2.20 8.41 5.88
CA LYS A 126 -1.33 9.33 5.15
C LYS A 126 -2.06 10.02 4.01
N PHE A 127 -2.77 9.27 3.18
CA PHE A 127 -3.48 9.82 2.03
C PHE A 127 -4.64 10.71 2.45
N TYR A 128 -5.37 10.33 3.48
CA TYR A 128 -6.43 11.15 4.06
C TYR A 128 -5.90 12.50 4.53
N ASN A 129 -4.78 12.52 5.24
CA ASN A 129 -4.13 13.75 5.67
C ASN A 129 -3.66 14.61 4.50
N GLN A 130 -3.10 14.01 3.46
CA GLN A 130 -2.69 14.72 2.25
C GLN A 130 -3.88 15.38 1.56
N LEU A 131 -5.02 14.69 1.48
CA LEU A 131 -6.25 15.25 0.90
C LEU A 131 -6.79 16.41 1.74
N GLN A 132 -6.78 16.30 3.07
CA GLN A 132 -7.19 17.41 3.94
C GLN A 132 -6.27 18.62 3.83
N ASP A 133 -4.97 18.42 3.72
CA ASP A 133 -3.99 19.49 3.54
C ASP A 133 -4.17 20.21 2.20
N SER A 134 -4.47 19.45 1.13
CA SER A 134 -4.71 19.99 -0.21
C SER A 134 -6.09 20.61 -0.38
N MET A 135 -7.08 20.09 0.32
CA MET A 135 -8.49 20.51 0.24
C MET A 135 -9.07 20.64 1.64
N PRO A 136 -9.05 21.85 2.24
CA PRO A 136 -9.49 22.05 3.62
C PRO A 136 -10.92 21.59 3.92
N ASN A 137 -11.77 21.51 2.89
CA ASN A 137 -13.15 21.07 3.03
C ASN A 137 -13.35 19.57 2.77
N TYR A 138 -12.26 18.81 2.55
CA TYR A 138 -12.34 17.38 2.23
C TYR A 138 -13.16 16.59 3.25
N GLY A 139 -12.89 16.78 4.54
CA GLY A 139 -13.62 16.11 5.63
C GLY A 139 -15.10 16.48 5.77
N LYS A 140 -15.54 17.55 5.10
CA LYS A 140 -16.94 18.01 5.08
C LYS A 140 -17.71 17.55 3.85
N MET A 141 -17.02 16.93 2.89
CA MET A 141 -17.63 16.37 1.69
C MET A 141 -18.48 15.14 2.03
N PRO A 142 -19.46 14.78 1.20
CA PRO A 142 -20.20 13.53 1.38
C PRO A 142 -19.26 12.32 1.40
N LEU A 143 -19.55 11.31 2.22
CA LEU A 143 -18.74 10.08 2.33
C LEU A 143 -18.42 9.43 0.99
N PRO A 144 -19.38 9.27 0.05
CA PRO A 144 -19.06 8.70 -1.27
C PRO A 144 -18.01 9.49 -2.05
N THR A 145 -18.04 10.82 -1.93
CA THR A 145 -17.02 11.69 -2.56
C THR A 145 -15.66 11.51 -1.90
N GLN A 146 -15.60 11.51 -0.57
CA GLN A 146 -14.37 11.27 0.17
C GLN A 146 -13.76 9.91 -0.18
N LEU A 147 -14.60 8.88 -0.25
CA LEU A 147 -14.18 7.51 -0.59
C LEU A 147 -13.59 7.45 -2.00
N SER A 148 -14.28 8.04 -2.99
CA SER A 148 -13.82 8.06 -4.38
C SER A 148 -12.47 8.76 -4.54
N MET A 149 -12.29 9.89 -3.87
CA MET A 149 -11.02 10.64 -3.91
C MET A 149 -9.89 9.89 -3.21
N LEU A 150 -10.17 9.26 -2.08
CA LEU A 150 -9.20 8.49 -1.30
C LEU A 150 -8.75 7.23 -2.07
N GLU A 151 -9.69 6.55 -2.70
CA GLU A 151 -9.42 5.40 -3.56
C GLU A 151 -8.54 5.79 -4.76
N THR A 152 -8.87 6.89 -5.44
CA THR A 152 -8.07 7.41 -6.54
C THR A 152 -6.65 7.71 -6.07
N HIS A 153 -6.52 8.37 -4.94
CA HIS A 153 -5.21 8.70 -4.36
C HIS A 153 -4.40 7.46 -3.99
N TYR A 154 -5.04 6.46 -3.41
CA TYR A 154 -4.41 5.17 -3.09
C TYR A 154 -3.89 4.46 -4.35
N ASN A 155 -4.70 4.40 -5.40
CA ASN A 155 -4.34 3.72 -6.65
C ASN A 155 -3.30 4.46 -7.48
N THR A 156 -3.25 5.79 -7.41
CA THR A 156 -2.31 6.61 -8.19
C THR A 156 -1.07 7.06 -7.42
N GLY A 157 -1.05 6.83 -6.10
CA GLY A 157 0.02 7.26 -5.20
C GLY A 157 0.00 8.73 -4.83
N SER A 158 -0.65 9.59 -5.59
CA SER A 158 -0.83 11.02 -5.27
C SER A 158 -1.75 11.72 -6.25
N LEU A 159 -2.69 12.50 -5.74
CA LEU A 159 -3.50 13.40 -6.56
C LEU A 159 -2.70 14.59 -7.13
N ASN A 160 -1.57 14.89 -6.53
CA ASN A 160 -0.71 16.01 -6.94
C ASN A 160 0.43 15.59 -7.87
N ASN A 161 0.51 14.33 -8.21
CA ASN A 161 1.49 13.84 -9.16
C ASN A 161 0.86 13.87 -10.57
N GLU A 162 1.27 14.84 -11.38
CA GLU A 162 0.77 15.01 -12.75
C GLU A 162 0.95 13.75 -13.60
N ASP A 163 1.96 12.95 -13.29
CA ASP A 163 2.24 11.69 -13.99
C ASP A 163 1.30 10.56 -13.59
N SER A 164 0.56 10.69 -12.48
CA SER A 164 -0.33 9.67 -11.94
C SER A 164 -1.76 9.76 -12.47
N TRP A 165 -2.13 10.89 -13.07
CA TRP A 165 -3.48 11.07 -13.61
C TRP A 165 -3.58 10.51 -15.02
N PRO A 166 -4.61 9.70 -15.32
CA PRO A 166 -4.92 9.39 -16.70
C PRO A 166 -5.29 10.70 -17.42
N ARG A 167 -4.51 11.02 -18.40
CA ARG A 167 -4.77 12.15 -19.27
C ARG A 167 -5.84 11.83 -20.28
#